data_f1e72045e4a30139e71112af6a477033
#
_entry.id   f1e72045e4a30139e71112af6a477033
#
_cell.length_a   1.000
_cell.length_b   1.000
_cell.length_c   1.000
_cell.angle_alpha   90.00
_cell.angle_beta   90.00
_cell.angle_gamma   90.00
#
_symmetry.space_group_name_H-M   'P 1'
#
loop_
_entity.id
_entity.type
_entity.pdbx_description
1 polymer ?
#
loop_
_entity_poly.entity_id
_entity_poly.type
_entity_poly.pdbx_seq_one_letter_code
_entity_poly.pdbx_strand_id
1 'polypeptide(L)'
;MTETIINLETVNPLDFFGVNNAKLDILKKKFPLLKVLSRGTQIKLSGAPEQIKAATEKIKLAISYLERNGSMSNNYFDQILGGDDVEVIDNFMERNPNEVLVFGPNGKSVRARTANQKKLVQEAEKNDVVFAIGPAGTGKTYTAVALAVRALKNKQVKKIILTRPAVEAGESLGFLPGDLKEKIDPYLRPLYDALDDMIPADKLGYFMTTRTIEIAPLAYMRGRTLDNAFIILDEAQNATDLQLKMFLTRIGANAKAIITGDMTQVDLPKNQRSGLKTAARILRNIPGIGYIELDEEDVVRHRLVKAIIKAYNAEHERSTEREESK
;
A
#
# COMPACT_ATOMS: atom_id res chain seq x y z
N MET A 1 19.62 43.12 11.31
CA MET A 1 19.54 41.67 11.08
C MET A 1 18.36 41.16 11.87
N THR A 2 17.41 40.50 11.23
CA THR A 2 16.26 39.91 11.87
C THR A 2 16.63 38.52 12.40
N GLU A 3 16.10 38.15 13.54
CA GLU A 3 16.31 36.82 14.13
C GLU A 3 14.96 36.11 14.35
N THR A 4 14.92 34.81 14.09
CA THR A 4 13.74 33.96 14.37
C THR A 4 14.20 32.69 15.05
N ILE A 5 13.44 32.24 16.04
CA ILE A 5 13.67 30.99 16.75
C ILE A 5 12.51 30.04 16.43
N ILE A 6 12.83 28.83 16.02
CA ILE A 6 11.86 27.76 15.75
C ILE A 6 12.11 26.68 16.82
N ASN A 7 11.05 26.29 17.53
CA ASN A 7 11.12 25.22 18.53
C ASN A 7 10.69 23.88 17.93
N LEU A 8 11.48 22.84 18.20
CA LEU A 8 11.15 21.46 17.86
C LEU A 8 10.44 20.79 19.05
N GLU A 9 9.20 21.25 19.36
CA GLU A 9 8.47 20.76 20.54
C GLU A 9 7.82 19.38 20.32
N THR A 10 7.47 19.10 19.07
CA THR A 10 6.67 17.94 18.69
C THR A 10 7.49 16.82 18.01
N VAL A 11 8.74 17.09 17.69
CA VAL A 11 9.64 16.13 17.03
C VAL A 11 10.94 15.97 17.79
N ASN A 12 11.49 14.75 17.78
CA ASN A 12 12.79 14.50 18.39
C ASN A 12 13.89 15.22 17.59
N PRO A 13 14.76 16.05 18.22
CA PRO A 13 15.85 16.74 17.56
C PRO A 13 16.80 15.82 16.79
N LEU A 14 17.04 14.60 17.25
CA LEU A 14 17.86 13.62 16.54
C LEU A 14 17.23 13.18 15.21
N ASP A 15 15.92 13.06 15.15
CA ASP A 15 15.20 12.70 13.92
C ASP A 15 15.18 13.88 12.93
N PHE A 16 15.11 15.10 13.46
CA PHE A 16 15.14 16.32 12.65
C PHE A 16 16.55 16.63 12.12
N PHE A 17 17.58 16.62 12.94
CA PHE A 17 18.94 16.98 12.51
C PHE A 17 19.70 15.80 11.87
N GLY A 18 19.27 14.58 12.14
CA GLY A 18 19.92 13.36 11.68
C GLY A 18 21.21 13.02 12.43
N VAL A 19 21.75 11.84 12.16
CA VAL A 19 23.01 11.41 12.73
C VAL A 19 24.13 12.39 12.33
N ASN A 20 24.94 12.82 13.29
CA ASN A 20 26.02 13.81 13.10
C ASN A 20 25.55 15.16 12.52
N ASN A 21 24.31 15.55 12.75
CA ASN A 21 23.72 16.79 12.24
C ASN A 21 23.73 16.92 10.69
N ALA A 22 23.72 15.81 9.96
CA ALA A 22 23.80 15.79 8.51
C ALA A 22 22.72 16.66 7.82
N LYS A 23 21.51 16.68 8.38
CA LYS A 23 20.41 17.52 7.83
C LYS A 23 20.57 19.00 8.16
N LEU A 24 21.18 19.33 9.30
CA LEU A 24 21.55 20.72 9.63
C LEU A 24 22.57 21.28 8.62
N ASP A 25 23.51 20.45 8.17
CA ASP A 25 24.48 20.86 7.15
C ASP A 25 23.84 21.03 5.78
N ILE A 26 22.83 20.22 5.43
CA ILE A 26 22.01 20.41 4.24
C ILE A 26 21.28 21.76 4.32
N LEU A 27 20.66 22.06 5.47
CA LEU A 27 19.96 23.33 5.69
C LEU A 27 20.89 24.53 5.52
N LYS A 28 22.10 24.49 6.08
CA LYS A 28 23.11 25.54 5.93
C LYS A 28 23.57 25.71 4.48
N LYS A 29 23.73 24.62 3.74
CA LYS A 29 24.10 24.66 2.31
C LYS A 29 22.99 25.26 1.44
N LYS A 30 21.72 25.00 1.73
CA LYS A 30 20.59 25.54 0.96
C LYS A 30 20.33 27.02 1.25
N PHE A 31 20.64 27.48 2.45
CA PHE A 31 20.48 28.88 2.86
C PHE A 31 21.83 29.49 3.28
N PRO A 32 22.79 29.67 2.35
CA PRO A 32 24.14 30.13 2.67
C PRO A 32 24.18 31.56 3.21
N LEU A 33 23.15 32.36 2.93
CA LEU A 33 23.03 33.74 3.42
C LEU A 33 22.40 33.82 4.84
N LEU A 34 21.97 32.70 5.40
CA LEU A 34 21.45 32.64 6.75
C LEU A 34 22.49 32.08 7.72
N LYS A 35 22.64 32.72 8.86
CA LYS A 35 23.33 32.11 9.99
C LYS A 35 22.34 31.15 10.72
N VAL A 36 22.58 29.85 10.60
CA VAL A 36 21.74 28.80 11.19
C VAL A 36 22.48 28.21 12.39
N LEU A 37 21.89 28.30 13.58
CA LEU A 37 22.41 27.71 14.81
C LEU A 37 21.36 26.80 15.42
N SER A 38 21.76 25.63 15.89
CA SER A 38 20.90 24.71 16.66
C SER A 38 21.41 24.59 18.09
N ARG A 39 20.50 24.63 19.05
CA ARG A 39 20.80 24.41 20.47
C ARG A 39 19.65 23.65 21.12
N GLY A 40 19.89 22.38 21.44
CA GLY A 40 18.87 21.48 21.97
C GLY A 40 17.68 21.34 20.99
N THR A 41 16.51 21.76 21.42
CA THR A 41 15.27 21.73 20.61
C THR A 41 15.05 23.00 19.78
N GLN A 42 15.98 23.94 19.75
CA GLN A 42 15.81 25.24 19.10
C GLN A 42 16.68 25.38 17.85
N ILE A 43 16.08 25.96 16.81
CA ILE A 43 16.77 26.40 15.60
C ILE A 43 16.68 27.92 15.56
N LYS A 44 17.82 28.59 15.61
CA LYS A 44 17.92 30.04 15.47
C LYS A 44 18.39 30.39 14.06
N LEU A 45 17.59 31.20 13.37
CA LEU A 45 17.87 31.74 12.06
C LEU A 45 18.15 33.22 12.17
N SER A 46 19.23 33.72 11.56
CA SER A 46 19.57 35.14 11.54
C SER A 46 19.99 35.54 10.12
N GLY A 47 19.41 36.61 9.56
CA GLY A 47 19.69 37.07 8.20
C GLY A 47 18.68 38.05 7.65
N ALA A 48 18.51 38.07 6.32
CA ALA A 48 17.49 38.91 5.64
C ALA A 48 16.08 38.34 5.91
N PRO A 49 15.05 39.21 6.12
CA PRO A 49 13.70 38.78 6.47
C PRO A 49 13.08 37.80 5.47
N GLU A 50 13.29 38.01 4.17
CA GLU A 50 12.77 37.13 3.11
C GLU A 50 13.39 35.75 3.16
N GLN A 51 14.69 35.64 3.39
CA GLN A 51 15.41 34.38 3.53
C GLN A 51 14.97 33.62 4.80
N ILE A 52 14.78 34.33 5.91
CA ILE A 52 14.27 33.77 7.16
C ILE A 52 12.87 33.21 6.94
N LYS A 53 11.98 33.96 6.26
CA LYS A 53 10.62 33.52 5.96
C LYS A 53 10.62 32.24 5.14
N ALA A 54 11.36 32.21 4.03
CA ALA A 54 11.47 31.03 3.17
C ALA A 54 12.03 29.80 3.91
N ALA A 55 13.10 29.97 4.69
CA ALA A 55 13.65 28.88 5.49
C ALA A 55 12.69 28.41 6.58
N THR A 56 11.96 29.32 7.22
CA THR A 56 10.97 29.00 8.27
C THR A 56 9.82 28.16 7.71
N GLU A 57 9.29 28.50 6.54
CA GLU A 57 8.22 27.74 5.88
C GLU A 57 8.69 26.32 5.55
N LYS A 58 9.88 26.15 5.00
CA LYS A 58 10.46 24.86 4.67
C LYS A 58 10.79 24.00 5.92
N ILE A 59 11.28 24.63 6.98
CA ILE A 59 11.53 23.95 8.26
C ILE A 59 10.20 23.49 8.89
N LYS A 60 9.16 24.31 8.89
CA LYS A 60 7.83 23.90 9.37
C LYS A 60 7.26 22.74 8.58
N LEU A 61 7.46 22.74 7.26
CA LEU A 61 7.06 21.62 6.41
C LEU A 61 7.79 20.32 6.78
N ALA A 62 9.10 20.41 7.03
CA ALA A 62 9.91 19.27 7.46
C ALA A 62 9.50 18.76 8.88
N ILE A 63 9.13 19.65 9.80
CA ILE A 63 8.59 19.30 11.11
C ILE A 63 7.28 18.54 10.95
N SER A 64 6.32 19.10 10.20
CA SER A 64 5.02 18.45 9.95
C SER A 64 5.17 17.08 9.27
N TYR A 65 6.17 16.93 8.42
CA TYR A 65 6.49 15.63 7.83
C TYR A 65 6.98 14.63 8.88
N LEU A 66 7.89 15.04 9.77
CA LEU A 66 8.41 14.18 10.84
C LEU A 66 7.35 13.80 11.87
N GLU A 67 6.45 14.73 12.24
CA GLU A 67 5.32 14.45 13.12
C GLU A 67 4.44 13.32 12.59
N ARG A 68 4.22 13.31 11.27
CA ARG A 68 3.37 12.31 10.61
C ARG A 68 4.07 10.98 10.34
N ASN A 69 5.37 11.00 10.08
CA ASN A 69 6.10 9.85 9.55
C ASN A 69 7.14 9.26 10.51
N GLY A 70 7.47 9.96 11.59
CA GLY A 70 8.43 9.53 12.60
C GLY A 70 9.91 9.55 12.14
N SER A 71 10.18 9.59 10.82
CA SER A 71 11.54 9.63 10.29
C SER A 71 11.59 10.32 8.92
N MET A 72 12.76 10.86 8.54
CA MET A 72 12.97 11.55 7.27
C MET A 72 14.39 11.31 6.75
N SER A 73 14.53 10.87 5.50
CA SER A 73 15.84 10.69 4.87
C SER A 73 16.52 12.03 4.52
N ASN A 74 17.85 12.02 4.41
CA ASN A 74 18.61 13.22 4.02
C ASN A 74 18.24 13.72 2.63
N ASN A 75 18.03 12.81 1.66
CA ASN A 75 17.61 13.17 0.29
C ASN A 75 16.24 13.82 0.29
N TYR A 76 15.33 13.35 1.12
CA TYR A 76 13.99 13.92 1.21
C TYR A 76 14.00 15.29 1.87
N PHE A 77 14.80 15.47 2.91
CA PHE A 77 15.04 16.78 3.54
C PHE A 77 15.63 17.78 2.55
N ASP A 78 16.59 17.35 1.71
CA ASP A 78 17.19 18.18 0.66
C ASP A 78 16.14 18.61 -0.40
N GLN A 79 15.23 17.71 -0.78
CA GLN A 79 14.12 18.03 -1.69
C GLN A 79 13.13 19.04 -1.09
N ILE A 80 12.77 18.91 0.19
CA ILE A 80 11.91 19.89 0.88
C ILE A 80 12.56 21.27 0.86
N LEU A 81 13.87 21.35 1.09
CA LEU A 81 14.59 22.63 1.15
C LEU A 81 14.86 23.22 -0.23
N GLY A 82 15.05 22.38 -1.27
CA GLY A 82 15.49 22.79 -2.61
C GLY A 82 14.37 23.12 -3.59
N GLY A 83 13.14 22.78 -3.31
CA GLY A 83 12.00 23.02 -4.20
C GLY A 83 11.66 24.50 -4.25
N ASP A 84 11.99 25.16 -5.36
CA ASP A 84 11.42 26.48 -5.72
C ASP A 84 10.03 26.34 -6.35
N ASP A 85 9.58 25.10 -6.56
CA ASP A 85 8.29 24.82 -7.15
C ASP A 85 7.20 24.79 -6.08
N VAL A 86 6.34 25.79 -6.15
CA VAL A 86 4.99 25.79 -5.60
C VAL A 86 4.32 24.40 -5.86
N GLU A 87 4.65 23.73 -6.96
CA GLU A 87 4.23 22.35 -7.25
C GLU A 87 4.68 21.30 -6.25
N VAL A 88 5.85 21.43 -5.61
CA VAL A 88 6.25 20.47 -4.55
C VAL A 88 5.53 20.79 -3.25
N ILE A 89 5.30 22.07 -2.96
CA ILE A 89 4.58 22.52 -1.77
C ILE A 89 3.07 22.32 -1.96
N ASP A 90 2.50 22.68 -3.12
CA ASP A 90 1.09 22.43 -3.47
C ASP A 90 0.82 20.94 -3.66
N ASN A 91 1.71 20.17 -4.24
CA ASN A 91 1.65 18.70 -4.23
C ASN A 91 1.69 18.10 -2.81
N PHE A 92 2.18 18.84 -1.81
CA PHE A 92 2.17 18.46 -0.40
C PHE A 92 0.98 19.01 0.38
N MET A 93 0.53 20.23 0.06
CA MET A 93 -0.57 20.90 0.77
C MET A 93 -1.93 20.66 0.10
N GLU A 94 -2.00 20.62 -1.22
CA GLU A 94 -3.23 20.36 -2.00
C GLU A 94 -3.47 18.89 -2.31
N ARG A 95 -2.45 18.02 -2.28
CA ARG A 95 -2.68 16.59 -2.31
C ARG A 95 -3.26 16.19 -0.98
N ASN A 96 -4.58 16.00 -0.99
CA ASN A 96 -5.36 15.44 0.11
C ASN A 96 -4.49 14.52 0.96
N PRO A 97 -4.36 14.76 2.30
CA PRO A 97 -3.65 13.85 3.20
C PRO A 97 -4.17 12.40 3.09
N ASN A 98 -5.35 12.22 2.53
CA ASN A 98 -5.97 10.93 2.24
C ASN A 98 -5.36 10.19 1.02
N GLU A 99 -4.50 10.81 0.21
CA GLU A 99 -3.89 10.14 -0.95
C GLU A 99 -2.66 9.29 -0.59
N VAL A 100 -1.90 9.64 0.45
CA VAL A 100 -0.78 8.83 0.93
C VAL A 100 -1.33 7.78 1.89
N LEU A 101 -1.24 6.53 1.49
CA LEU A 101 -1.70 5.40 2.29
C LEU A 101 -0.67 5.03 3.35
N VAL A 102 0.59 4.90 2.94
CA VAL A 102 1.70 4.49 3.80
C VAL A 102 3.01 5.12 3.31
N PHE A 103 3.91 5.40 4.24
CA PHE A 103 5.32 5.66 3.94
C PHE A 103 6.12 4.39 4.20
N GLY A 104 6.75 3.89 3.17
CA GLY A 104 7.65 2.75 3.20
C GLY A 104 9.09 3.12 3.61
N PRO A 105 10.01 2.16 3.53
CA PRO A 105 11.43 2.39 3.75
C PRO A 105 11.97 3.53 2.88
N ASN A 106 12.96 4.25 3.40
CA ASN A 106 13.62 5.39 2.71
C ASN A 106 12.67 6.53 2.29
N GLY A 107 11.51 6.67 2.94
CA GLY A 107 10.57 7.74 2.64
C GLY A 107 9.73 7.53 1.37
N LYS A 108 9.73 6.33 0.79
CA LYS A 108 8.90 5.98 -0.37
C LYS A 108 7.42 6.13 -0.01
N SER A 109 6.72 7.09 -0.62
CA SER A 109 5.28 7.24 -0.40
C SER A 109 4.47 6.27 -1.25
N VAL A 110 3.61 5.48 -0.62
CA VAL A 110 2.63 4.60 -1.27
C VAL A 110 1.30 5.33 -1.32
N ARG A 111 0.74 5.48 -2.52
CA ARG A 111 -0.46 6.30 -2.78
C ARG A 111 -1.46 5.58 -3.65
N ALA A 112 -2.73 5.92 -3.49
CA ALA A 112 -3.75 5.64 -4.49
C ALA A 112 -3.53 6.55 -5.71
N ARG A 113 -3.11 5.97 -6.85
CA ARG A 113 -2.69 6.72 -8.05
C ARG A 113 -3.85 6.99 -9.01
N THR A 114 -4.82 6.09 -9.07
CA THR A 114 -5.93 6.17 -10.00
C THR A 114 -7.25 6.52 -9.30
N ALA A 115 -8.25 6.95 -10.07
CA ALA A 115 -9.56 7.29 -9.52
C ALA A 115 -10.22 6.10 -8.81
N ASN A 116 -10.12 4.89 -9.38
CA ASN A 116 -10.73 3.72 -8.78
C ASN A 116 -9.94 3.19 -7.58
N GLN A 117 -8.60 3.35 -7.55
CA GLN A 117 -7.81 3.09 -6.33
C GLN A 117 -8.23 4.05 -5.20
N LYS A 118 -8.51 5.33 -5.49
CA LYS A 118 -9.02 6.29 -4.49
C LYS A 118 -10.40 5.89 -3.99
N LYS A 119 -11.29 5.41 -4.88
CA LYS A 119 -12.60 4.88 -4.48
C LYS A 119 -12.45 3.62 -3.61
N LEU A 120 -11.49 2.72 -3.92
CA LEU A 120 -11.19 1.57 -3.07
C LEU A 120 -10.83 2.00 -1.64
N VAL A 121 -10.02 3.04 -1.49
CA VAL A 121 -9.68 3.61 -0.17
C VAL A 121 -10.95 4.09 0.55
N GLN A 122 -11.80 4.85 -0.14
CA GLN A 122 -13.05 5.37 0.44
C GLN A 122 -14.03 4.26 0.84
N GLU A 123 -14.15 3.23 0.02
CA GLU A 123 -14.99 2.06 0.33
C GLU A 123 -14.46 1.27 1.53
N ALA A 124 -13.13 1.10 1.63
CA ALA A 124 -12.51 0.43 2.78
C ALA A 124 -12.64 1.21 4.10
N GLU A 125 -12.79 2.53 4.03
CA GLU A 125 -13.07 3.36 5.23
C GLU A 125 -14.52 3.20 5.71
N LYS A 126 -15.47 3.10 4.78
CA LYS A 126 -16.92 3.05 5.08
C LYS A 126 -17.43 1.66 5.41
N ASN A 127 -16.79 0.61 4.91
CA ASN A 127 -17.29 -0.75 4.99
C ASN A 127 -16.33 -1.66 5.77
N ASP A 128 -16.87 -2.74 6.30
CA ASP A 128 -16.07 -3.78 6.97
C ASP A 128 -15.52 -4.81 5.99
N VAL A 129 -16.24 -5.04 4.88
CA VAL A 129 -15.82 -5.94 3.81
C VAL A 129 -15.87 -5.20 2.48
N VAL A 130 -14.81 -5.29 1.67
CA VAL A 130 -14.77 -4.67 0.34
C VAL A 130 -14.31 -5.67 -0.71
N PHE A 131 -15.08 -5.80 -1.77
CA PHE A 131 -14.69 -6.52 -2.97
C PHE A 131 -14.05 -5.55 -3.96
N ALA A 132 -12.77 -5.76 -4.27
CA ALA A 132 -11.99 -5.00 -5.24
C ALA A 132 -11.67 -5.88 -6.46
N ILE A 133 -12.43 -5.73 -7.52
CA ILE A 133 -12.39 -6.60 -8.69
C ILE A 133 -11.91 -5.84 -9.90
N GLY A 134 -11.10 -6.47 -10.75
CA GLY A 134 -10.60 -5.85 -11.98
C GLY A 134 -9.38 -6.56 -12.54
N PRO A 135 -8.86 -6.12 -13.70
CA PRO A 135 -7.75 -6.76 -14.38
C PRO A 135 -6.46 -6.77 -13.58
N ALA A 136 -5.54 -7.69 -13.94
CA ALA A 136 -4.21 -7.72 -13.36
C ALA A 136 -3.44 -6.42 -13.62
N GLY A 137 -2.66 -5.98 -12.63
CA GLY A 137 -1.82 -4.78 -12.73
C GLY A 137 -2.52 -3.46 -12.42
N THR A 138 -3.78 -3.48 -12.01
CA THR A 138 -4.52 -2.29 -11.52
C THR A 138 -4.17 -1.89 -10.09
N GLY A 139 -3.29 -2.64 -9.40
CA GLY A 139 -2.82 -2.33 -8.06
C GLY A 139 -3.78 -2.71 -6.93
N LYS A 140 -4.77 -3.58 -7.17
CA LYS A 140 -5.75 -4.05 -6.15
C LYS A 140 -5.07 -4.53 -4.89
N THR A 141 -4.24 -5.56 -5.03
CA THR A 141 -3.52 -6.20 -3.93
C THR A 141 -2.57 -5.23 -3.23
N TYR A 142 -1.82 -4.46 -4.00
CA TYR A 142 -0.88 -3.47 -3.47
C TYR A 142 -1.59 -2.38 -2.65
N THR A 143 -2.72 -1.86 -3.15
CA THR A 143 -3.55 -0.87 -2.43
C THR A 143 -4.17 -1.48 -1.18
N ALA A 144 -4.66 -2.73 -1.25
CA ALA A 144 -5.21 -3.44 -0.09
C ALA A 144 -4.15 -3.65 1.01
N VAL A 145 -2.93 -4.07 0.65
CA VAL A 145 -1.81 -4.21 1.59
C VAL A 145 -1.44 -2.86 2.21
N ALA A 146 -1.42 -1.77 1.42
CA ALA A 146 -1.16 -0.44 1.94
C ALA A 146 -2.21 0.01 2.97
N LEU A 147 -3.48 -0.28 2.73
CA LEU A 147 -4.57 0.00 3.67
C LEU A 147 -4.43 -0.82 4.96
N ALA A 148 -4.06 -2.09 4.86
CA ALA A 148 -3.82 -2.96 6.02
C ALA A 148 -2.63 -2.44 6.87
N VAL A 149 -1.52 -2.07 6.23
CA VAL A 149 -0.35 -1.52 6.92
C VAL A 149 -0.69 -0.17 7.57
N ARG A 150 -1.48 0.68 6.92
CA ARG A 150 -1.99 1.94 7.48
C ARG A 150 -2.83 1.68 8.73
N ALA A 151 -3.76 0.73 8.65
CA ALA A 151 -4.64 0.37 9.78
C ALA A 151 -3.84 -0.19 10.98
N LEU A 152 -2.81 -1.00 10.73
CA LEU A 152 -1.90 -1.53 11.76
C LEU A 152 -1.09 -0.40 12.41
N LYS A 153 -0.48 0.49 11.60
CA LYS A 153 0.29 1.65 12.09
C LYS A 153 -0.59 2.58 12.93
N ASN A 154 -1.83 2.78 12.55
CA ASN A 154 -2.81 3.61 13.27
C ASN A 154 -3.48 2.88 14.45
N LYS A 155 -3.05 1.64 14.77
CA LYS A 155 -3.61 0.82 15.85
C LYS A 155 -5.14 0.57 15.73
N GLN A 156 -5.68 0.66 14.53
CA GLN A 156 -7.08 0.34 14.23
C GLN A 156 -7.32 -1.17 14.27
N VAL A 157 -6.27 -1.94 13.95
CA VAL A 157 -6.25 -3.41 14.05
C VAL A 157 -4.99 -3.85 14.78
N LYS A 158 -5.03 -5.08 15.29
CA LYS A 158 -3.89 -5.70 16.00
C LYS A 158 -3.07 -6.63 15.10
N LYS A 159 -3.65 -7.07 13.97
CA LYS A 159 -3.05 -8.07 13.08
C LYS A 159 -3.36 -7.74 11.62
N ILE A 160 -2.47 -8.17 10.74
CA ILE A 160 -2.72 -8.28 9.30
C ILE A 160 -2.67 -9.75 8.93
N ILE A 161 -3.68 -10.22 8.21
CA ILE A 161 -3.75 -11.60 7.72
C ILE A 161 -3.89 -11.54 6.20
N LEU A 162 -2.88 -12.01 5.50
CA LEU A 162 -2.85 -12.11 4.05
C LEU A 162 -3.06 -13.55 3.65
N THR A 163 -4.04 -13.80 2.82
CA THR A 163 -4.36 -15.15 2.39
C THR A 163 -4.65 -15.21 0.90
N ARG A 164 -4.32 -16.33 0.29
CA ARG A 164 -4.53 -16.61 -1.12
C ARG A 164 -4.98 -18.06 -1.31
N PRO A 165 -5.90 -18.35 -2.25
CA PRO A 165 -6.17 -19.73 -2.63
C PRO A 165 -4.89 -20.37 -3.18
N ALA A 166 -4.56 -21.56 -2.70
CA ALA A 166 -3.52 -22.37 -3.31
C ALA A 166 -4.14 -23.05 -4.53
N VAL A 167 -3.86 -22.57 -5.72
CA VAL A 167 -4.33 -23.19 -6.98
C VAL A 167 -3.11 -23.69 -7.73
N GLU A 168 -3.20 -24.90 -8.20
CA GLU A 168 -2.22 -25.49 -9.09
C GLU A 168 -2.45 -24.93 -10.50
N ALA A 169 -1.71 -23.89 -10.87
CA ALA A 169 -1.73 -23.33 -12.24
C ALA A 169 -1.05 -24.32 -13.21
N GLY A 170 -1.76 -25.40 -13.58
CA GLY A 170 -1.29 -26.37 -14.55
C GLY A 170 -0.19 -27.36 -14.06
N GLU A 171 0.48 -27.07 -12.95
CA GLU A 171 1.45 -27.96 -12.31
C GLU A 171 0.91 -28.39 -10.95
N SER A 172 0.74 -29.71 -10.74
CA SER A 172 0.28 -30.19 -9.46
C SER A 172 1.32 -29.92 -8.37
N LEU A 173 0.91 -29.36 -7.24
CA LEU A 173 1.77 -29.13 -6.05
C LEU A 173 2.56 -30.39 -5.65
N GLY A 174 2.11 -31.57 -6.12
CA GLY A 174 2.80 -32.83 -5.93
C GLY A 174 4.16 -32.94 -6.63
N PHE A 175 4.43 -32.19 -7.69
CA PHE A 175 5.70 -32.23 -8.43
C PHE A 175 6.79 -31.32 -7.89
N LEU A 176 6.46 -30.32 -7.06
CA LEU A 176 7.49 -29.46 -6.45
C LEU A 176 8.14 -30.21 -5.28
N PRO A 177 9.49 -30.22 -5.19
CA PRO A 177 10.20 -30.74 -4.02
C PRO A 177 9.96 -29.86 -2.78
N GLY A 178 10.03 -30.45 -1.58
CA GLY A 178 9.88 -29.73 -0.32
C GLY A 178 8.56 -30.02 0.40
N ASP A 179 8.41 -29.42 1.58
CA ASP A 179 7.19 -29.50 2.36
C ASP A 179 6.06 -28.62 1.76
N LEU A 180 4.83 -28.75 2.28
CA LEU A 180 3.69 -27.99 1.76
C LEU A 180 3.90 -26.48 1.83
N LYS A 181 4.60 -25.99 2.83
CA LYS A 181 4.89 -24.57 3.02
C LYS A 181 5.85 -24.06 1.93
N GLU A 182 6.93 -24.80 1.69
CA GLU A 182 7.90 -24.47 0.64
C GLU A 182 7.28 -24.45 -0.76
N LYS A 183 6.33 -25.36 -1.02
CA LYS A 183 5.60 -25.45 -2.28
C LYS A 183 4.64 -24.26 -2.51
N ILE A 184 4.08 -23.70 -1.45
CA ILE A 184 3.11 -22.59 -1.53
C ILE A 184 3.78 -21.23 -1.49
N ASP A 185 4.96 -21.12 -0.89
CA ASP A 185 5.67 -19.85 -0.69
C ASP A 185 5.87 -19.01 -1.97
N PRO A 186 6.20 -19.59 -3.15
CA PRO A 186 6.28 -18.84 -4.41
C PRO A 186 4.98 -18.11 -4.79
N TYR A 187 3.82 -18.72 -4.50
CA TYR A 187 2.52 -18.10 -4.80
C TYR A 187 2.17 -16.95 -3.87
N LEU A 188 2.79 -16.90 -2.68
CA LEU A 188 2.61 -15.83 -1.69
C LEU A 188 3.62 -14.69 -1.87
N ARG A 189 4.64 -14.87 -2.74
CA ARG A 189 5.71 -13.90 -2.97
C ARG A 189 5.23 -12.48 -3.26
N PRO A 190 4.20 -12.24 -4.11
CA PRO A 190 3.71 -10.89 -4.35
C PRO A 190 3.19 -10.16 -3.10
N LEU A 191 2.73 -10.90 -2.10
CA LEU A 191 2.28 -10.33 -0.82
C LEU A 191 3.47 -9.91 0.05
N TYR A 192 4.55 -10.71 0.07
CA TYR A 192 5.80 -10.35 0.73
C TYR A 192 6.42 -9.10 0.09
N ASP A 193 6.53 -9.07 -1.25
CA ASP A 193 7.10 -7.94 -1.99
C ASP A 193 6.33 -6.63 -1.70
N ALA A 194 5.00 -6.70 -1.59
CA ALA A 194 4.19 -5.54 -1.22
C ALA A 194 4.46 -5.06 0.23
N LEU A 195 4.65 -5.98 1.17
CA LEU A 195 4.99 -5.63 2.56
C LEU A 195 6.40 -5.06 2.68
N ASP A 196 7.39 -5.61 1.96
CA ASP A 196 8.78 -5.12 1.92
C ASP A 196 8.86 -3.66 1.41
N ASP A 197 7.99 -3.30 0.49
CA ASP A 197 7.86 -1.91 0.00
C ASP A 197 7.31 -0.93 1.05
N MET A 198 6.64 -1.41 2.10
CA MET A 198 5.85 -0.59 3.04
C MET A 198 6.35 -0.64 4.49
N ILE A 199 7.12 -1.67 4.83
CA ILE A 199 7.60 -1.90 6.20
C ILE A 199 9.11 -2.16 6.15
N PRO A 200 9.93 -1.48 6.99
CA PRO A 200 11.36 -1.80 7.11
C PRO A 200 11.59 -3.27 7.45
N ALA A 201 12.60 -3.89 6.84
CA ALA A 201 12.84 -5.33 6.90
C ALA A 201 12.99 -5.88 8.34
N ASP A 202 13.65 -5.13 9.22
CA ASP A 202 13.79 -5.46 10.64
C ASP A 202 12.43 -5.53 11.36
N LYS A 203 11.55 -4.56 11.10
CA LYS A 203 10.19 -4.53 11.65
C LYS A 203 9.30 -5.60 11.04
N LEU A 204 9.43 -5.84 9.73
CA LEU A 204 8.65 -6.89 9.06
C LEU A 204 9.02 -8.26 9.63
N GLY A 205 10.31 -8.56 9.77
CA GLY A 205 10.78 -9.79 10.41
C GLY A 205 10.22 -9.99 11.83
N TYR A 206 10.22 -8.93 12.63
CA TYR A 206 9.62 -8.95 13.96
C TYR A 206 8.10 -9.23 13.90
N PHE A 207 7.36 -8.53 13.03
CA PHE A 207 5.91 -8.71 12.91
C PHE A 207 5.52 -10.12 12.42
N MET A 208 6.32 -10.71 11.54
CA MET A 208 6.12 -12.08 11.09
C MET A 208 6.39 -13.09 12.23
N THR A 209 7.47 -12.91 12.99
CA THR A 209 7.82 -13.77 14.13
C THR A 209 6.77 -13.72 15.24
N THR A 210 6.25 -12.52 15.54
CA THR A 210 5.22 -12.31 16.57
C THR A 210 3.80 -12.62 16.07
N ARG A 211 3.64 -13.03 14.80
CA ARG A 211 2.34 -13.24 14.14
C ARG A 211 1.43 -12.00 14.16
N THR A 212 2.02 -10.83 14.24
CA THR A 212 1.31 -9.56 14.02
C THR A 212 0.96 -9.41 12.52
N ILE A 213 1.83 -9.92 11.65
CA ILE A 213 1.54 -10.13 10.22
C ILE A 213 1.63 -11.63 9.94
N GLU A 214 0.62 -12.19 9.32
CA GLU A 214 0.55 -13.58 8.94
C GLU A 214 0.23 -13.70 7.45
N ILE A 215 1.01 -14.50 6.72
CA ILE A 215 0.74 -14.86 5.34
C ILE A 215 0.53 -16.37 5.30
N ALA A 216 -0.64 -16.80 4.84
CA ALA A 216 -1.01 -18.21 4.86
C ALA A 216 -2.00 -18.56 3.74
N PRO A 217 -2.00 -19.82 3.26
CA PRO A 217 -3.00 -20.31 2.33
C PRO A 217 -4.42 -20.18 2.88
N LEU A 218 -5.40 -19.96 2.00
CA LEU A 218 -6.81 -19.84 2.37
C LEU A 218 -7.34 -21.03 3.20
N ALA A 219 -6.85 -22.22 2.93
CA ALA A 219 -7.25 -23.43 3.68
C ALA A 219 -6.94 -23.32 5.19
N TYR A 220 -5.92 -22.57 5.58
CA TYR A 220 -5.51 -22.39 6.98
C TYR A 220 -6.41 -21.43 7.77
N MET A 221 -7.35 -20.78 7.10
CA MET A 221 -8.38 -19.96 7.75
C MET A 221 -9.51 -20.79 8.34
N ARG A 222 -9.63 -22.05 7.96
CA ARG A 222 -10.71 -22.93 8.42
C ARG A 222 -10.66 -23.13 9.94
N GLY A 223 -11.82 -22.99 10.61
CA GLY A 223 -11.95 -23.19 12.07
C GLY A 223 -11.42 -22.03 12.91
N ARG A 224 -10.98 -20.94 12.29
CA ARG A 224 -10.48 -19.74 13.00
C ARG A 224 -11.58 -18.67 13.09
N THR A 225 -11.43 -17.77 14.05
CA THR A 225 -12.13 -16.48 14.12
C THR A 225 -11.06 -15.38 14.05
N LEU A 226 -11.22 -14.45 13.11
CA LEU A 226 -10.20 -13.46 12.78
C LEU A 226 -10.60 -12.09 13.36
N ASP A 227 -10.44 -11.94 14.67
CA ASP A 227 -10.80 -10.73 15.41
C ASP A 227 -9.70 -9.67 15.36
N ASN A 228 -10.10 -8.38 15.42
CA ASN A 228 -9.19 -7.23 15.48
C ASN A 228 -8.11 -7.27 14.39
N ALA A 229 -8.48 -7.70 13.19
CA ALA A 229 -7.56 -7.99 12.11
C ALA A 229 -7.96 -7.23 10.83
N PHE A 230 -6.95 -6.84 10.05
CA PHE A 230 -7.15 -6.48 8.66
C PHE A 230 -6.80 -7.68 7.80
N ILE A 231 -7.79 -8.17 7.06
CA ILE A 231 -7.69 -9.44 6.36
C ILE A 231 -7.72 -9.17 4.85
N ILE A 232 -6.83 -9.80 4.09
CA ILE A 232 -6.83 -9.72 2.64
C ILE A 232 -6.94 -11.13 2.08
N LEU A 233 -7.96 -11.37 1.26
CA LEU A 233 -8.05 -12.53 0.39
C LEU A 233 -7.67 -12.10 -1.02
N ASP A 234 -6.47 -12.46 -1.43
CA ASP A 234 -5.95 -12.16 -2.77
C ASP A 234 -6.25 -13.28 -3.76
N GLU A 235 -6.38 -12.95 -5.06
CA GLU A 235 -6.72 -13.88 -6.14
C GLU A 235 -7.99 -14.71 -5.87
N ALA A 236 -9.00 -14.05 -5.31
CA ALA A 236 -10.23 -14.70 -4.85
C ALA A 236 -11.04 -15.37 -5.97
N GLN A 237 -10.81 -15.04 -7.25
CA GLN A 237 -11.39 -15.77 -8.38
C GLN A 237 -11.01 -17.26 -8.39
N ASN A 238 -9.90 -17.59 -7.75
CA ASN A 238 -9.41 -18.96 -7.60
C ASN A 238 -9.93 -19.67 -6.34
N ALA A 239 -10.88 -19.08 -5.62
CA ALA A 239 -11.62 -19.72 -4.53
C ALA A 239 -12.98 -20.23 -5.04
N THR A 240 -13.34 -21.45 -4.64
CA THR A 240 -14.69 -21.99 -4.88
C THR A 240 -15.73 -21.30 -4.00
N ASP A 241 -17.04 -21.48 -4.29
CA ASP A 241 -18.15 -20.96 -3.47
C ASP A 241 -18.01 -21.39 -1.99
N LEU A 242 -17.66 -22.64 -1.74
CA LEU A 242 -17.49 -23.18 -0.38
C LEU A 242 -16.29 -22.55 0.35
N GLN A 243 -15.18 -22.37 -0.36
CA GLN A 243 -13.98 -21.76 0.21
C GLN A 243 -14.21 -20.27 0.52
N LEU A 244 -14.87 -19.53 -0.39
CA LEU A 244 -15.16 -18.14 -0.18
C LEU A 244 -16.18 -17.92 0.95
N LYS A 245 -17.24 -18.74 1.00
CA LYS A 245 -18.19 -18.75 2.12
C LYS A 245 -17.48 -19.08 3.44
N MET A 246 -16.62 -20.10 3.45
CA MET A 246 -15.83 -20.45 4.62
C MET A 246 -15.01 -19.26 5.10
N PHE A 247 -14.30 -18.57 4.21
CA PHE A 247 -13.48 -17.40 4.54
C PHE A 247 -14.31 -16.26 5.10
N LEU A 248 -15.37 -15.83 4.42
CA LEU A 248 -16.21 -14.70 4.82
C LEU A 248 -16.85 -14.90 6.20
N THR A 249 -17.13 -16.16 6.55
CA THR A 249 -17.65 -16.52 7.88
C THR A 249 -16.57 -16.60 8.97
N ARG A 250 -15.31 -16.30 8.68
CA ARG A 250 -14.20 -16.20 9.65
C ARG A 250 -13.99 -14.79 10.15
N ILE A 251 -14.53 -13.78 9.47
CA ILE A 251 -14.42 -12.38 9.86
C ILE A 251 -15.05 -12.21 11.24
N GLY A 252 -14.25 -11.77 12.19
CA GLY A 252 -14.63 -11.64 13.60
C GLY A 252 -14.86 -10.17 14.00
N ALA A 253 -14.95 -9.94 15.30
CA ALA A 253 -15.20 -8.61 15.82
C ALA A 253 -14.06 -7.64 15.51
N ASN A 254 -14.41 -6.39 15.14
CA ASN A 254 -13.45 -5.31 14.80
C ASN A 254 -12.46 -5.71 13.69
N ALA A 255 -12.88 -6.59 12.79
CA ALA A 255 -12.09 -6.96 11.64
C ALA A 255 -12.55 -6.22 10.38
N LYS A 256 -11.61 -5.96 9.47
CA LYS A 256 -11.87 -5.48 8.12
C LYS A 256 -11.32 -6.47 7.11
N ALA A 257 -12.02 -6.66 5.99
CA ALA A 257 -11.57 -7.57 4.95
C ALA A 257 -11.62 -6.90 3.57
N ILE A 258 -10.56 -7.10 2.77
CA ILE A 258 -10.56 -6.76 1.35
C ILE A 258 -10.38 -8.05 0.55
N ILE A 259 -11.29 -8.27 -0.39
CA ILE A 259 -11.27 -9.40 -1.31
C ILE A 259 -10.86 -8.88 -2.67
N THR A 260 -9.66 -9.24 -3.13
CA THR A 260 -9.15 -8.84 -4.45
C THR A 260 -9.28 -10.00 -5.43
N GLY A 261 -9.55 -9.68 -6.69
CA GLY A 261 -9.64 -10.72 -7.72
C GLY A 261 -9.78 -10.18 -9.14
N ASP A 262 -9.54 -11.08 -10.10
CA ASP A 262 -9.70 -10.84 -11.52
C ASP A 262 -10.65 -11.91 -12.12
N MET A 263 -11.84 -11.50 -12.53
CA MET A 263 -12.85 -12.42 -13.08
C MET A 263 -12.42 -13.07 -14.40
N THR A 264 -11.41 -12.54 -15.07
CA THR A 264 -10.91 -13.04 -16.35
C THR A 264 -9.83 -14.09 -16.19
N GLN A 265 -9.16 -14.16 -15.02
CA GLN A 265 -8.03 -15.05 -14.75
C GLN A 265 -8.40 -16.15 -13.75
N VAL A 266 -9.32 -17.02 -14.14
CA VAL A 266 -9.76 -18.16 -13.31
C VAL A 266 -8.92 -19.38 -13.66
N ASP A 267 -8.04 -19.80 -12.73
CA ASP A 267 -7.13 -20.94 -12.88
C ASP A 267 -7.70 -22.22 -12.23
N LEU A 268 -8.98 -22.21 -11.83
CA LEU A 268 -9.63 -23.40 -11.25
C LEU A 268 -9.78 -24.53 -12.28
N PRO A 269 -9.68 -25.79 -11.84
CA PRO A 269 -10.00 -26.95 -12.68
C PRO A 269 -11.38 -26.83 -13.33
N LYS A 270 -11.56 -27.37 -14.56
CA LYS A 270 -12.79 -27.24 -15.35
C LYS A 270 -14.06 -27.72 -14.62
N ASN A 271 -13.93 -28.60 -13.66
CA ASN A 271 -15.03 -29.13 -12.83
C ASN A 271 -15.37 -28.24 -11.61
N GLN A 272 -14.63 -27.16 -11.39
CA GLN A 272 -14.86 -26.21 -10.30
C GLN A 272 -15.24 -24.83 -10.86
N ARG A 273 -16.02 -24.10 -10.08
CA ARG A 273 -16.45 -22.73 -10.43
C ARG A 273 -15.94 -21.74 -9.40
N SER A 274 -15.56 -20.57 -9.90
CA SER A 274 -15.19 -19.43 -9.04
C SER A 274 -16.37 -18.96 -8.22
N GLY A 275 -16.18 -18.89 -6.91
CA GLY A 275 -17.16 -18.34 -5.97
C GLY A 275 -17.21 -16.80 -5.99
N LEU A 276 -16.21 -16.13 -6.53
CA LEU A 276 -16.11 -14.68 -6.47
C LEU A 276 -17.30 -13.98 -7.14
N LYS A 277 -17.69 -14.43 -8.35
CA LYS A 277 -18.81 -13.87 -9.08
C LYS A 277 -20.15 -14.05 -8.33
N THR A 278 -20.35 -15.25 -7.76
CA THR A 278 -21.55 -15.58 -6.97
C THR A 278 -21.59 -14.71 -5.71
N ALA A 279 -20.51 -14.65 -4.94
CA ALA A 279 -20.43 -13.86 -3.72
C ALA A 279 -20.65 -12.36 -4.00
N ALA A 280 -19.97 -11.78 -5.00
CA ALA A 280 -20.15 -10.40 -5.37
C ALA A 280 -21.61 -10.07 -5.71
N ARG A 281 -22.34 -10.99 -6.35
CA ARG A 281 -23.75 -10.81 -6.69
C ARG A 281 -24.69 -10.90 -5.48
N ILE A 282 -24.52 -11.91 -4.65
CA ILE A 282 -25.45 -12.18 -3.52
C ILE A 282 -25.20 -11.23 -2.33
N LEU A 283 -23.99 -10.70 -2.17
CA LEU A 283 -23.62 -9.87 -1.03
C LEU A 283 -23.68 -8.37 -1.33
N ARG A 284 -23.95 -7.98 -2.57
CA ARG A 284 -23.86 -6.58 -3.05
C ARG A 284 -24.72 -5.59 -2.25
N ASN A 285 -25.86 -6.04 -1.72
CA ASN A 285 -26.82 -5.18 -1.03
C ASN A 285 -26.78 -5.34 0.50
N ILE A 286 -25.76 -5.97 1.04
CA ILE A 286 -25.63 -6.14 2.49
C ILE A 286 -24.92 -4.87 3.04
N PRO A 287 -25.53 -4.16 4.01
CA PRO A 287 -24.87 -3.03 4.66
C PRO A 287 -23.53 -3.43 5.27
N GLY A 288 -22.49 -2.58 5.09
CA GLY A 288 -21.13 -2.87 5.52
C GLY A 288 -20.29 -3.65 4.51
N ILE A 289 -20.86 -3.99 3.34
CA ILE A 289 -20.13 -4.60 2.23
C ILE A 289 -20.03 -3.62 1.07
N GLY A 290 -18.80 -3.19 0.75
CA GLY A 290 -18.47 -2.33 -0.38
C GLY A 290 -18.07 -3.13 -1.61
N TYR A 291 -18.21 -2.52 -2.78
CA TYR A 291 -17.84 -3.11 -4.04
C TYR A 291 -17.22 -2.08 -4.97
N ILE A 292 -16.06 -2.37 -5.51
CA ILE A 292 -15.35 -1.51 -6.44
C ILE A 292 -14.82 -2.30 -7.62
N GLU A 293 -15.07 -1.81 -8.82
CA GLU A 293 -14.51 -2.30 -10.07
C GLU A 293 -13.36 -1.39 -10.49
N LEU A 294 -12.20 -1.99 -10.70
CA LEU A 294 -11.04 -1.37 -11.32
C LEU A 294 -11.03 -1.81 -12.81
N ASP A 295 -10.55 -0.96 -13.67
CA ASP A 295 -10.57 -1.18 -15.12
C ASP A 295 -9.16 -1.06 -15.73
N GLU A 296 -9.09 -1.11 -17.07
CA GLU A 296 -7.83 -1.04 -17.80
C GLU A 296 -7.11 0.33 -17.63
N GLU A 297 -7.84 1.40 -17.33
CA GLU A 297 -7.26 2.74 -17.11
C GLU A 297 -6.47 2.77 -15.80
N ASP A 298 -6.84 1.91 -14.83
CA ASP A 298 -6.12 1.75 -13.56
C ASP A 298 -4.80 0.97 -13.70
N VAL A 299 -4.51 0.38 -14.85
CA VAL A 299 -3.30 -0.43 -15.04
C VAL A 299 -2.05 0.43 -14.97
N VAL A 300 -1.33 0.32 -13.86
CA VAL A 300 -0.05 1.01 -13.60
C VAL A 300 1.10 0.11 -14.07
N ARG A 301 1.33 0.05 -15.37
CA ARG A 301 2.41 -0.76 -15.97
C ARG A 301 3.25 0.07 -16.93
N HIS A 302 4.45 -0.43 -17.21
CA HIS A 302 5.32 0.16 -18.24
C HIS A 302 4.59 0.24 -19.58
N ARG A 303 4.78 1.35 -20.33
CA ARG A 303 4.11 1.62 -21.64
C ARG A 303 4.19 0.43 -22.58
N LEU A 304 5.36 -0.22 -22.64
CA LEU A 304 5.57 -1.38 -23.51
C LEU A 304 4.71 -2.58 -23.09
N VAL A 305 4.54 -2.83 -21.79
CA VAL A 305 3.71 -3.93 -21.29
C VAL A 305 2.23 -3.72 -21.66
N LYS A 306 1.72 -2.49 -21.59
CA LYS A 306 0.37 -2.15 -22.07
C LYS A 306 0.22 -2.45 -23.57
N ALA A 307 1.21 -2.10 -24.38
CA ALA A 307 1.21 -2.35 -25.81
C ALA A 307 1.25 -3.85 -26.13
N ILE A 308 2.05 -4.63 -25.41
CA ILE A 308 2.13 -6.08 -25.54
C ILE A 308 0.77 -6.74 -25.25
N ILE A 309 0.15 -6.40 -24.11
CA ILE A 309 -1.16 -6.95 -23.73
C ILE A 309 -2.21 -6.65 -24.82
N LYS A 310 -2.26 -5.39 -25.28
CA LYS A 310 -3.19 -4.99 -26.33
C LYS A 310 -2.99 -5.78 -27.65
N ALA A 311 -1.74 -6.04 -28.01
CA ALA A 311 -1.44 -6.83 -29.21
C ALA A 311 -1.89 -8.30 -29.08
N TYR A 312 -1.65 -8.94 -27.92
CA TYR A 312 -2.11 -10.31 -27.65
C TYR A 312 -3.64 -10.42 -27.60
N ASN A 313 -4.33 -9.47 -26.97
CA ASN A 313 -5.79 -9.47 -26.91
C ASN A 313 -6.39 -9.33 -28.32
N ALA A 314 -5.87 -8.43 -29.16
CA ALA A 314 -6.34 -8.26 -30.53
C ALA A 314 -6.13 -9.52 -31.40
N GLU A 315 -5.06 -10.28 -31.18
CA GLU A 315 -4.84 -11.55 -31.90
C GLU A 315 -5.79 -12.65 -31.42
N HIS A 316 -6.05 -12.68 -30.11
CA HIS A 316 -7.01 -13.65 -29.53
C HIS A 316 -8.43 -13.43 -30.08
N GLU A 317 -8.89 -12.20 -30.15
CA GLU A 317 -10.20 -11.83 -30.72
C GLU A 317 -10.29 -12.29 -32.20
N ARG A 318 -9.27 -12.01 -33.00
CA ARG A 318 -9.20 -12.45 -34.39
C ARG A 318 -9.23 -13.97 -34.55
N SER A 319 -8.60 -14.69 -33.62
CA SER A 319 -8.56 -16.16 -33.64
C SER A 319 -9.94 -16.75 -33.33
N THR A 320 -10.64 -16.17 -32.35
CA THR A 320 -12.00 -16.58 -31.96
C THR A 320 -13.01 -16.32 -33.09
N GLU A 321 -12.97 -15.15 -33.74
CA GLU A 321 -13.81 -14.84 -34.90
C GLU A 321 -13.58 -15.80 -36.08
N ARG A 322 -12.36 -16.28 -36.27
CA ARG A 322 -12.05 -17.28 -37.32
C ARG A 322 -12.53 -18.68 -37.00
N GLU A 323 -12.65 -19.05 -35.73
CA GLU A 323 -13.21 -20.33 -35.30
C GLU A 323 -14.74 -20.35 -35.35
N GLU A 324 -15.40 -19.23 -35.04
CA GLU A 324 -16.86 -19.08 -35.13
C GLU A 324 -17.37 -18.97 -36.58
N SER A 325 -16.48 -18.63 -37.53
CA SER A 325 -16.82 -18.51 -38.97
C SER A 325 -16.57 -19.80 -39.77
N LYS A 326 -16.17 -20.90 -39.11
CA LYS A 326 -16.02 -22.24 -39.70
C LYS A 326 -17.09 -23.19 -39.18
#